data_0c659989b5965aee501b9e3fd9ec3da2
#
_entry.id   0c659989b5965aee501b9e3fd9ec3da2
#
_cell.length_a   1.000
_cell.length_b   1.000
_cell.length_c   1.000
_cell.angle_alpha   90.00
_cell.angle_beta   90.00
_cell.angle_gamma   90.00
#
_symmetry.space_group_name_H-M   'P 1'
#
loop_
_entity.id
_entity.type
_entity.pdbx_description
1 polymer ?
#
loop_
_entity_poly.entity_id
_entity_poly.type
_entity_poly.pdbx_seq_one_letter_code
_entity_poly.pdbx_strand_id
1 'polypeptide(L)'
;MTLLIFLVILSVLVLVHELGHFLVAKRAGIMVEEFGFGLPPRLWGKKIGETIYSINWLPIGGFVKLFGEDAEENDKLQMLNAKLGRTFWAQKKQVRLAVLVAGVVMNFLLGVVLFSVIYSRLGIPTQTETVRVMDVVADSPAA
;
A
#
# COMPACT_ATOMS: atom_id res chain seq x y z
N MET A 1 -17.81 -12.36 -9.93
CA MET A 1 -17.39 -12.36 -8.52
C MET A 1 -15.87 -12.34 -8.39
N THR A 2 -15.13 -13.30 -8.96
CA THR A 2 -13.66 -13.44 -8.80
C THR A 2 -12.88 -12.19 -9.20
N LEU A 3 -13.20 -11.58 -10.34
CA LEU A 3 -12.52 -10.36 -10.79
C LEU A 3 -12.70 -9.19 -9.81
N LEU A 4 -13.91 -9.01 -9.28
CA LEU A 4 -14.20 -7.95 -8.31
C LEU A 4 -13.39 -8.16 -7.02
N ILE A 5 -13.36 -9.37 -6.49
CA ILE A 5 -12.58 -9.72 -5.29
C ILE A 5 -11.09 -9.47 -5.55
N PHE A 6 -10.57 -9.89 -6.70
CA PHE A 6 -9.19 -9.63 -7.10
C PHE A 6 -8.86 -8.12 -7.11
N LEU A 7 -9.73 -7.29 -7.72
CA LEU A 7 -9.52 -5.85 -7.79
C LEU A 7 -9.56 -5.19 -6.39
N VAL A 8 -10.44 -5.64 -5.52
CA VAL A 8 -10.50 -5.15 -4.13
C VAL A 8 -9.22 -5.50 -3.37
N ILE A 9 -8.77 -6.76 -3.45
CA ILE A 9 -7.53 -7.19 -2.79
C ILE A 9 -6.34 -6.40 -3.33
N LEU A 10 -6.23 -6.27 -4.64
CA LEU A 10 -5.17 -5.50 -5.28
C LEU A 10 -5.18 -4.05 -4.82
N SER A 11 -6.35 -3.42 -4.75
CA SER A 11 -6.48 -2.03 -4.29
C SER A 11 -6.03 -1.85 -2.84
N VAL A 12 -6.38 -2.80 -1.96
CA VAL A 12 -5.93 -2.79 -0.56
C VAL A 12 -4.42 -2.95 -0.47
N LEU A 13 -3.84 -3.90 -1.22
CA LEU A 13 -2.39 -4.12 -1.23
C LEU A 13 -1.63 -2.88 -1.70
N VAL A 14 -2.08 -2.26 -2.79
CA VAL A 14 -1.43 -1.03 -3.29
C VAL A 14 -1.62 0.12 -2.32
N LEU A 15 -2.80 0.31 -1.75
CA LEU A 15 -3.04 1.38 -0.77
C LEU A 15 -2.15 1.23 0.47
N VAL A 16 -1.99 0.01 1.00
CA VAL A 16 -1.10 -0.26 2.13
C VAL A 16 0.36 -0.02 1.76
N HIS A 17 0.75 -0.39 0.55
CA HIS A 17 2.07 -0.09 0.01
C HIS A 17 2.36 1.41 -0.01
N GLU A 18 1.46 2.20 -0.60
CA GLU A 18 1.57 3.67 -0.67
C GLU A 18 1.56 4.32 0.73
N LEU A 19 0.78 3.74 1.66
CA LEU A 19 0.77 4.18 3.06
C LEU A 19 2.16 4.03 3.70
N GLY A 20 2.92 3.01 3.34
CA GLY A 20 4.31 2.83 3.77
C GLY A 20 5.19 4.00 3.35
N HIS A 21 5.18 4.35 2.07
CA HIS A 21 5.92 5.49 1.53
C HIS A 21 5.50 6.79 2.22
N PHE A 22 4.20 7.00 2.35
CA PHE A 22 3.62 8.17 3.00
C PHE A 22 4.12 8.35 4.43
N LEU A 23 4.04 7.30 5.27
CA LEU A 23 4.42 7.37 6.68
C LEU A 23 5.90 7.66 6.86
N VAL A 24 6.76 6.98 6.10
CA VAL A 24 8.21 7.18 6.20
C VAL A 24 8.61 8.55 5.65
N ALA A 25 8.04 9.00 4.54
CA ALA A 25 8.28 10.32 3.99
C ALA A 25 7.89 11.43 4.98
N LYS A 26 6.71 11.34 5.58
CA LYS A 26 6.25 12.29 6.61
C LYS A 26 7.17 12.32 7.82
N ARG A 27 7.60 11.15 8.31
CA ARG A 27 8.55 11.07 9.45
C ARG A 27 9.92 11.65 9.11
N ALA A 28 10.36 11.51 7.87
CA ALA A 28 11.62 12.06 7.38
C ALA A 28 11.56 13.57 7.11
N GLY A 29 10.41 14.22 7.29
CA GLY A 29 10.22 15.65 7.02
C GLY A 29 10.07 15.98 5.52
N ILE A 30 9.91 14.99 4.66
CA ILE A 30 9.64 15.19 3.24
C ILE A 30 8.21 15.73 3.09
N MET A 31 8.05 16.74 2.26
CA MET A 31 6.74 17.26 1.95
C MET A 31 5.98 16.28 1.05
N VAL A 32 4.83 15.82 1.52
CA VAL A 32 3.91 15.01 0.71
C VAL A 32 2.84 15.92 0.13
N GLU A 33 2.80 16.01 -1.19
CA GLU A 33 1.84 16.85 -1.89
C GLU A 33 0.45 16.23 -1.91
N GLU A 34 0.37 14.95 -2.23
CA GLU A 34 -0.88 14.23 -2.33
C GLU A 34 -0.76 12.78 -1.89
N PHE A 35 -1.80 12.29 -1.22
CA PHE A 35 -2.02 10.88 -0.92
C PHE A 35 -3.41 10.50 -1.44
N GLY A 36 -3.47 9.68 -2.47
CA GLY A 36 -4.69 9.38 -3.20
C GLY A 36 -5.09 7.90 -3.15
N PHE A 37 -6.39 7.64 -2.97
CA PHE A 37 -7.00 6.35 -3.25
C PHE A 37 -7.49 6.32 -4.70
N GLY A 38 -7.09 5.28 -5.44
CA GLY A 38 -7.40 5.13 -6.86
C GLY A 38 -6.50 5.95 -7.77
N LEU A 39 -6.70 5.83 -9.08
CA LEU A 39 -5.94 6.53 -10.10
C LEU A 39 -6.74 7.72 -10.70
N PRO A 40 -6.05 8.79 -11.10
CA PRO A 40 -6.68 9.97 -11.72
C PRO A 40 -7.66 9.63 -12.84
N PRO A 41 -8.63 10.53 -13.12
CA PRO A 41 -8.80 11.88 -12.61
C PRO A 41 -9.40 11.95 -11.20
N ARG A 42 -9.07 13.03 -10.46
CA ARG A 42 -9.57 13.25 -9.09
C ARG A 42 -11.07 13.52 -9.08
N LEU A 43 -11.81 12.75 -8.28
CA LEU A 43 -13.23 13.00 -7.99
C LEU A 43 -13.42 13.98 -6.82
N TRP A 44 -12.67 13.73 -5.75
CA TRP A 44 -12.76 14.52 -4.54
C TRP A 44 -11.39 14.62 -3.86
N GLY A 45 -11.14 15.73 -3.18
CA GLY A 45 -9.91 15.92 -2.43
C GLY A 45 -10.06 16.96 -1.33
N LYS A 46 -9.45 16.70 -0.18
CA LYS A 46 -9.39 17.61 0.96
C LYS A 46 -7.95 17.85 1.36
N LYS A 47 -7.57 19.13 1.43
CA LYS A 47 -6.26 19.53 1.93
C LYS A 47 -6.28 19.53 3.45
N ILE A 48 -5.38 18.76 4.07
CA ILE A 48 -5.16 18.72 5.52
C ILE A 48 -3.69 19.02 5.77
N GLY A 49 -3.42 20.17 6.35
CA GLY A 49 -2.06 20.70 6.47
C GLY A 49 -1.47 21.00 5.09
N GLU A 50 -0.38 20.35 4.75
CA GLU A 50 0.32 20.51 3.47
C GLU A 50 -0.05 19.43 2.42
N THR A 51 -0.73 18.36 2.84
CA THR A 51 -1.05 17.20 2.01
C THR A 51 -2.50 17.24 1.55
N ILE A 52 -2.75 16.92 0.29
CA ILE A 52 -4.08 16.70 -0.26
C ILE A 52 -4.38 15.21 -0.12
N TYR A 53 -5.50 14.89 0.53
CA TYR A 53 -6.04 13.52 0.56
C TYR A 53 -7.13 13.44 -0.49
N SER A 54 -6.99 12.51 -1.45
CA SER A 54 -7.89 12.46 -2.60
C SER A 54 -8.49 11.08 -2.83
N ILE A 55 -9.69 11.09 -3.43
CA ILE A 55 -10.36 9.93 -3.99
C ILE A 55 -10.50 10.16 -5.48
N ASN A 56 -10.08 9.18 -6.27
CA ASN A 56 -10.02 9.28 -7.72
C ASN A 56 -11.03 8.36 -8.39
N TRP A 57 -11.25 8.61 -9.70
CA TRP A 57 -12.29 7.93 -10.48
C TRP A 57 -12.08 6.42 -10.61
N LEU A 58 -10.84 6.00 -10.86
CA LEU A 58 -10.54 4.58 -10.96
C LEU A 58 -10.24 4.02 -9.57
N PRO A 59 -11.14 3.23 -8.95
CA PRO A 59 -10.98 2.76 -7.58
C PRO A 59 -10.02 1.57 -7.51
N ILE A 60 -8.89 1.66 -8.19
CA ILE A 60 -7.86 0.64 -8.26
C ILE A 60 -6.57 1.24 -7.75
N GLY A 61 -6.04 0.66 -6.65
CA GLY A 61 -4.79 1.09 -6.07
C GLY A 61 -4.83 2.43 -5.35
N GLY A 62 -3.70 3.10 -5.35
CA GLY A 62 -3.48 4.41 -4.75
C GLY A 62 -2.16 4.99 -5.23
N PHE A 63 -1.83 6.17 -4.75
CA PHE A 63 -0.54 6.79 -5.00
C PHE A 63 -0.17 7.77 -3.89
N VAL A 64 1.11 7.98 -3.72
CA VAL A 64 1.67 9.07 -2.91
C VAL A 64 2.55 9.94 -3.80
N LYS A 65 2.34 11.24 -3.77
CA LYS A 65 3.14 12.21 -4.52
C LYS A 65 4.07 12.96 -3.57
N LEU A 66 5.35 12.68 -3.69
CA LEU A 66 6.38 13.33 -2.88
C LEU A 66 6.91 14.58 -3.61
N PHE A 67 7.10 15.64 -2.86
CA PHE A 67 7.61 16.88 -3.41
C PHE A 67 9.02 16.69 -3.98
N GLY A 68 9.18 17.00 -5.26
CA GLY A 68 10.44 16.91 -5.98
C GLY A 68 10.82 15.50 -6.43
N GLU A 69 9.94 14.50 -6.38
CA GLU A 69 10.21 13.15 -6.86
C GLU A 69 10.38 13.10 -8.38
N ASP A 70 9.47 13.75 -9.12
CA ASP A 70 9.42 13.77 -10.59
C ASP A 70 10.26 14.91 -11.21
N ALA A 71 11.03 15.65 -10.40
CA ALA A 71 11.76 16.82 -10.90
C ALA A 71 12.93 16.41 -11.79
N GLU A 72 13.10 17.06 -12.93
CA GLU A 72 14.29 16.96 -13.76
C GLU A 72 15.53 17.49 -13.03
N GLU A 73 16.74 17.11 -13.49
CA GLU A 73 17.98 17.39 -12.76
C GLU A 73 18.25 18.89 -12.55
N ASN A 74 17.85 19.73 -13.50
CA ASN A 74 17.98 21.19 -13.40
C ASN A 74 16.98 21.80 -12.42
N ASP A 75 15.78 21.24 -12.33
CA ASP A 75 14.72 21.68 -11.39
C ASP A 75 15.03 21.23 -9.96
N LYS A 76 15.73 20.10 -9.79
CA LYS A 76 16.15 19.57 -8.49
C LYS A 76 17.02 20.57 -7.72
N LEU A 77 17.95 21.27 -8.41
CA LEU A 77 18.81 22.28 -7.82
C LEU A 77 18.03 23.52 -7.35
N GLN A 78 17.04 23.96 -8.14
CA GLN A 78 16.18 25.08 -7.76
C GLN A 78 15.24 24.71 -6.60
N MET A 79 14.69 23.50 -6.59
CA MET A 79 13.84 22.99 -5.52
C MET A 79 14.61 22.76 -4.21
N LEU A 80 15.88 22.33 -4.28
CA LEU A 80 16.78 22.22 -3.13
C LEU A 80 16.94 23.56 -2.39
N ASN A 81 17.03 24.65 -3.15
CA ASN A 81 17.20 26.00 -2.61
C ASN A 81 15.84 26.62 -2.14
N ALA A 82 14.73 26.28 -2.81
CA ALA A 82 13.44 26.94 -2.59
C ALA A 82 12.69 26.46 -1.34
N LYS A 83 12.88 25.23 -0.87
CA LYS A 83 12.14 24.67 0.28
C LYS A 83 13.02 23.89 1.28
N LEU A 84 14.21 24.43 1.57
CA LEU A 84 15.02 24.06 2.75
C LEU A 84 15.09 22.55 3.05
N GLY A 85 15.47 21.75 2.07
CA GLY A 85 15.74 20.31 2.30
C GLY A 85 14.50 19.43 2.49
N ARG A 86 13.28 19.91 2.19
CA ARG A 86 12.05 19.12 2.30
C ARG A 86 11.66 18.34 1.04
N THR A 87 12.50 18.37 0.00
CA THR A 87 12.32 17.57 -1.22
C THR A 87 12.82 16.14 -1.00
N PHE A 88 12.28 15.20 -1.76
CA PHE A 88 12.78 13.81 -1.75
C PHE A 88 14.28 13.75 -2.07
N TRP A 89 14.73 14.52 -3.07
CA TRP A 89 16.13 14.52 -3.52
C TRP A 89 17.10 15.19 -2.55
N ALA A 90 16.63 16.12 -1.70
CA ALA A 90 17.46 16.74 -0.67
C ALA A 90 17.81 15.80 0.49
N GLN A 91 17.08 14.69 0.61
CA GLN A 91 17.30 13.75 1.68
C GLN A 91 18.54 12.89 1.48
N LYS A 92 19.12 12.44 2.60
CA LYS A 92 20.23 11.50 2.61
C LYS A 92 19.83 10.20 1.86
N LYS A 93 20.81 9.57 1.20
CA LYS A 93 20.57 8.31 0.45
C LYS A 93 19.85 7.23 1.29
N GLN A 94 20.20 7.11 2.57
CA GLN A 94 19.58 6.15 3.49
C GLN A 94 18.08 6.44 3.71
N VAL A 95 17.70 7.73 3.84
CA VAL A 95 16.30 8.14 3.99
C VAL A 95 15.51 7.85 2.71
N ARG A 96 16.09 8.16 1.56
CA ARG A 96 15.45 7.84 0.27
C ARG A 96 15.25 6.35 0.10
N LEU A 97 16.26 5.54 0.44
CA LEU A 97 16.15 4.08 0.43
C LEU A 97 15.08 3.59 1.40
N ALA A 98 15.02 4.15 2.63
CA ALA A 98 13.98 3.79 3.59
C ALA A 98 12.57 4.10 3.08
N VAL A 99 12.37 5.24 2.40
CA VAL A 99 11.10 5.57 1.76
C VAL A 99 10.75 4.54 0.68
N LEU A 100 11.70 4.22 -0.22
CA LEU A 100 11.47 3.28 -1.32
C LEU A 100 11.14 1.85 -0.83
N VAL A 101 11.78 1.39 0.25
CA VAL A 101 11.54 0.05 0.82
C VAL A 101 10.28 0.00 1.68
N ALA A 102 9.82 1.14 2.18
CA ALA A 102 8.70 1.21 3.13
C ALA A 102 7.41 0.58 2.61
N GLY A 103 7.11 0.71 1.32
CA GLY A 103 5.94 0.10 0.69
C GLY A 103 5.97 -1.43 0.79
N VAL A 104 7.09 -2.04 0.45
CA VAL A 104 7.28 -3.50 0.54
C VAL A 104 7.17 -3.99 1.98
N VAL A 105 7.80 -3.26 2.91
CA VAL A 105 7.73 -3.59 4.35
C VAL A 105 6.29 -3.55 4.85
N MET A 106 5.50 -2.55 4.45
CA MET A 106 4.09 -2.46 4.84
C MET A 106 3.26 -3.62 4.30
N ASN A 107 3.48 -4.06 3.06
CA ASN A 107 2.81 -5.24 2.51
C ASN A 107 3.22 -6.52 3.24
N PHE A 108 4.49 -6.66 3.61
CA PHE A 108 4.94 -7.77 4.43
C PHE A 108 4.25 -7.78 5.80
N LEU A 109 4.19 -6.64 6.48
CA LEU A 109 3.48 -6.50 7.76
C LEU A 109 1.99 -6.81 7.63
N LEU A 110 1.35 -6.36 6.56
CA LEU A 110 -0.04 -6.74 6.27
C LEU A 110 -0.19 -8.26 6.16
N GLY A 111 0.71 -8.93 5.45
CA GLY A 111 0.73 -10.39 5.36
C GLY A 111 0.84 -11.07 6.72
N VAL A 112 1.78 -10.62 7.56
CA VAL A 112 1.95 -11.14 8.94
C VAL A 112 0.67 -10.98 9.74
N VAL A 113 0.03 -9.81 9.69
CA VAL A 113 -1.22 -9.54 10.41
C VAL A 113 -2.34 -10.46 9.91
N LEU A 114 -2.51 -10.58 8.60
CA LEU A 114 -3.56 -11.43 8.01
C LEU A 114 -3.37 -12.90 8.38
N PHE A 115 -2.15 -13.43 8.26
CA PHE A 115 -1.88 -14.81 8.66
C PHE A 115 -2.08 -15.03 10.17
N SER A 116 -1.68 -14.08 11.00
CA SER A 116 -1.90 -14.16 12.45
C SER A 116 -3.39 -14.22 12.78
N VAL A 117 -4.22 -13.40 12.11
CA VAL A 117 -5.69 -13.42 12.29
C VAL A 117 -6.28 -14.74 11.80
N ILE A 118 -5.87 -15.22 10.63
CA ILE A 118 -6.37 -16.47 10.05
C ILE A 118 -6.06 -17.62 11.00
N TYR A 119 -4.80 -17.79 11.41
CA TYR A 119 -4.41 -18.89 12.28
C TYR A 119 -4.99 -18.81 13.69
N SER A 120 -5.22 -17.61 14.21
CA SER A 120 -5.89 -17.45 15.51
C SER A 120 -7.36 -17.82 15.47
N ARG A 121 -8.02 -17.72 14.30
CA ARG A 121 -9.45 -18.02 14.14
C ARG A 121 -9.73 -19.44 13.65
N LEU A 122 -8.94 -19.93 12.71
CA LEU A 122 -9.13 -21.23 12.04
C LEU A 122 -8.23 -22.32 12.60
N GLY A 123 -7.24 -22.00 13.42
CA GLY A 123 -6.19 -22.91 13.86
C GLY A 123 -5.11 -23.13 12.79
N ILE A 124 -4.02 -23.76 13.19
CA ILE A 124 -2.93 -24.13 12.28
C ILE A 124 -3.32 -25.45 11.60
N PRO A 125 -3.29 -25.54 10.24
CA PRO A 125 -3.54 -26.80 9.56
C PRO A 125 -2.52 -27.86 10.02
N THR A 126 -3.00 -28.92 10.66
CA THR A 126 -2.17 -30.06 11.04
C THR A 126 -2.50 -31.24 10.13
N GLN A 127 -1.47 -31.96 9.71
CA GLN A 127 -1.70 -33.22 9.01
C GLN A 127 -2.28 -34.24 10.02
N THR A 128 -3.50 -34.69 9.74
CA THR A 128 -4.11 -35.78 10.50
C THR A 128 -3.99 -37.08 9.69
N GLU A 129 -3.62 -38.14 10.34
CA GLU A 129 -3.59 -39.49 9.70
C GLU A 129 -4.99 -40.03 9.41
N THR A 130 -6.02 -39.36 9.90
CA THR A 130 -7.42 -39.75 9.68
C THR A 130 -8.04 -38.93 8.55
N VAL A 131 -8.52 -39.65 7.53
CA VAL A 131 -9.35 -39.06 6.47
C VAL A 131 -10.76 -38.86 7.01
N ARG A 132 -11.23 -37.59 7.07
CA ARG A 132 -12.64 -37.29 7.37
C ARG A 132 -13.40 -37.11 6.07
N VAL A 133 -14.41 -37.93 5.84
CA VAL A 133 -15.37 -37.70 4.77
C VAL A 133 -16.25 -36.52 5.17
N MET A 134 -16.20 -35.44 4.44
CA MET A 134 -16.95 -34.23 4.73
C MET A 134 -18.35 -34.26 4.13
N ASP A 135 -18.50 -34.92 3.00
CA ASP A 135 -19.77 -35.05 2.30
C ASP A 135 -19.75 -36.29 1.39
N VAL A 136 -20.88 -36.95 1.24
CA VAL A 136 -21.05 -38.08 0.35
C VAL A 136 -22.13 -37.77 -0.66
N VAL A 137 -21.80 -37.79 -1.92
CA VAL A 137 -22.76 -37.55 -3.00
C VAL A 137 -23.76 -38.70 -3.01
N ALA A 138 -25.05 -38.37 -2.97
CA ALA A 138 -26.12 -39.36 -3.07
C ALA A 138 -25.93 -40.22 -4.32
N ASP A 139 -26.21 -41.51 -4.20
CA ASP A 139 -26.02 -42.54 -5.25
C ASP A 139 -24.54 -42.84 -5.63
N SER A 140 -23.56 -42.42 -4.80
CA SER A 140 -22.18 -42.84 -4.96
C SER A 140 -21.90 -44.20 -4.26
N PRO A 141 -20.85 -44.94 -4.66
CA PRO A 141 -20.47 -46.20 -3.98
C PRO A 141 -20.11 -46.08 -2.50
N ALA A 142 -20.00 -44.83 -2.00
CA ALA A 142 -19.70 -44.49 -0.61
C ALA A 142 -20.93 -44.01 0.18
N ALA A 143 -22.11 -44.04 -0.44
CA ALA A 143 -23.39 -43.64 0.18
C ALA A 143 -24.06 -44.76 0.98
#